data_5f1208218169fb3e788fa5b46f799da1
#
_entry.id   5f1208218169fb3e788fa5b46f799da1
#
_cell.length_a   1.000
_cell.length_b   1.000
_cell.length_c   1.000
_cell.angle_alpha   90.00
_cell.angle_beta   90.00
_cell.angle_gamma   90.00
#
_symmetry.space_group_name_H-M   'P 1'
#
loop_
_entity.id
_entity.type
_entity.pdbx_description
1 polymer ?
#
loop_
_entity_poly.entity_id
_entity_poly.type
_entity_poly.pdbx_seq_one_letter_code
_entity_poly.pdbx_strand_id
1 'polypeptide(L)'
;MAIRKKQEPSEYQKALRKFHKKSNRHVVVFEADISEDEKRRIFSDADHLRQCGNELLGIMKRNLEQLLRTKKYRALQKLYGKVSDPIHALEKKEVLSDEETQKLNQLKKECAEIANSMNQMRESYQVTWDFCRTKMMELKEKYHLQSIFALSRAEDIWAAIETILYSSGRRLHLKKRGDLPEIRAKQSTRGLVIDSSQSGMIVKYGKVTIPCKYKAKDLWLWDEEKAILAYLEEPEIQDAHAVDQMSKGIITDTYRPCFASLVCKKIRGRLRVYVHITVEGKAISKRRKDSTPRHYYGKGNIGCDIGTQTIAYTSNTEVGLENLAERGNSIQHVERQEALILRAMERSRRAMNPNNYNENGTVKKGHKQWNFSKRYQKLRQRHQELCRIAAENRALAIREQVNHLRSLGDCFITEPQNAKKLQKRANPENPVDKNGRMKPVLMKIVQHGKKPVSVYMRKHYNSQQPHISEDFVKLNRAFDECGAAVHTVFGSAECILCDARRIFEVTRHVLAPDPECLVTGGEIAPERWHELIR
;
A
#
# COMPACT_ATOMS: atom_id res chain seq x y z
N MET A 1 -27.51 -4.40 -34.44
CA MET A 1 -27.48 -4.82 -33.04
C MET A 1 -28.31 -3.85 -32.22
N ALA A 2 -29.42 -4.30 -31.63
CA ALA A 2 -30.29 -3.43 -30.83
C ALA A 2 -29.55 -3.03 -29.54
N ILE A 3 -29.39 -1.74 -29.32
CA ILE A 3 -28.84 -1.17 -28.09
C ILE A 3 -29.84 -1.49 -26.98
N ARG A 4 -29.56 -2.48 -26.14
CA ARG A 4 -30.31 -2.73 -24.91
C ARG A 4 -30.30 -1.45 -24.09
N LYS A 5 -31.43 -0.77 -23.97
CA LYS A 5 -31.62 0.32 -23.00
C LYS A 5 -31.24 -0.21 -21.63
N LYS A 6 -30.23 0.40 -20.98
CA LYS A 6 -29.88 0.10 -19.58
C LYS A 6 -31.13 0.41 -18.75
N GLN A 7 -31.75 -0.59 -18.17
CA GLN A 7 -32.77 -0.40 -17.15
C GLN A 7 -32.13 0.39 -15.97
N GLU A 8 -32.85 1.41 -15.52
CA GLU A 8 -32.44 2.12 -14.31
C GLU A 8 -32.43 1.15 -13.11
N PRO A 9 -31.38 1.20 -12.27
CA PRO A 9 -31.32 0.33 -11.11
C PRO A 9 -32.46 0.64 -10.14
N SER A 10 -33.10 -0.39 -9.59
CA SER A 10 -34.13 -0.25 -8.57
C SER A 10 -33.59 0.49 -7.34
N GLU A 11 -34.47 1.05 -6.50
CA GLU A 11 -34.08 1.71 -5.25
C GLU A 11 -33.29 0.77 -4.34
N TYR A 12 -33.70 -0.50 -4.26
CA TYR A 12 -32.94 -1.54 -3.56
C TYR A 12 -31.52 -1.70 -4.12
N GLN A 13 -31.38 -1.77 -5.43
CA GLN A 13 -30.05 -1.86 -6.08
C GLN A 13 -29.21 -0.62 -5.84
N LYS A 14 -29.81 0.56 -5.78
CA LYS A 14 -29.11 1.81 -5.41
C LYS A 14 -28.64 1.79 -3.96
N ALA A 15 -29.50 1.34 -3.03
CA ALA A 15 -29.18 1.19 -1.61
C ALA A 15 -28.05 0.18 -1.40
N LEU A 16 -28.13 -0.99 -2.04
CA LEU A 16 -27.11 -2.02 -1.99
C LEU A 16 -25.75 -1.53 -2.53
N ARG A 17 -25.75 -0.78 -3.65
CA ARG A 17 -24.51 -0.15 -4.18
C ARG A 17 -23.91 0.86 -3.20
N LYS A 18 -24.77 1.65 -2.52
CA LYS A 18 -24.33 2.63 -1.50
C LYS A 18 -23.74 1.93 -0.29
N PHE A 19 -24.34 0.83 0.14
CA PHE A 19 -23.84 -0.02 1.20
C PHE A 19 -22.46 -0.60 0.85
N HIS A 20 -22.33 -1.27 -0.27
CA HIS A 20 -21.06 -1.85 -0.73
C HIS A 20 -19.95 -0.82 -0.98
N LYS A 21 -20.29 0.43 -1.29
CA LYS A 21 -19.29 1.51 -1.43
C LYS A 21 -18.69 1.94 -0.10
N LYS A 22 -19.44 1.77 1.00
CA LYS A 22 -19.02 2.18 2.36
C LYS A 22 -18.39 1.06 3.17
N SER A 23 -18.55 -0.19 2.73
CA SER A 23 -18.07 -1.36 3.46
C SER A 23 -16.56 -1.48 3.43
N ASN A 24 -15.98 -1.93 4.52
CA ASN A 24 -14.58 -2.25 4.63
C ASN A 24 -14.25 -3.49 3.78
N ARG A 25 -13.00 -3.59 3.32
CA ARG A 25 -12.51 -4.75 2.57
C ARG A 25 -11.21 -5.25 3.16
N HIS A 26 -11.11 -6.55 3.27
CA HIS A 26 -9.88 -7.23 3.67
C HIS A 26 -9.59 -8.42 2.76
N VAL A 27 -8.39 -8.98 2.89
CA VAL A 27 -7.95 -10.11 2.05
C VAL A 27 -7.65 -11.29 2.94
N VAL A 28 -8.34 -12.39 2.68
CA VAL A 28 -8.08 -13.69 3.28
C VAL A 28 -7.17 -14.50 2.37
N VAL A 29 -6.13 -15.12 2.92
CA VAL A 29 -5.08 -15.79 2.13
C VAL A 29 -5.02 -17.27 2.50
N PHE A 30 -5.31 -18.14 1.53
CA PHE A 30 -5.18 -19.58 1.65
C PHE A 30 -4.01 -20.10 0.81
N GLU A 31 -3.45 -21.23 1.17
CA GLU A 31 -2.50 -21.94 0.31
C GLU A 31 -3.30 -22.87 -0.64
N ALA A 32 -2.95 -22.88 -1.92
CA ALA A 32 -3.56 -23.77 -2.90
C ALA A 32 -3.04 -25.21 -2.73
N ASP A 33 -3.94 -26.16 -2.53
CA ASP A 33 -3.59 -27.59 -2.44
C ASP A 33 -3.74 -28.27 -3.80
N ILE A 34 -2.74 -28.10 -4.64
CA ILE A 34 -2.71 -28.56 -6.03
C ILE A 34 -1.38 -29.24 -6.35
N SER A 35 -1.39 -30.07 -7.40
CA SER A 35 -0.21 -30.78 -7.89
C SER A 35 0.90 -29.84 -8.38
N GLU A 36 2.13 -30.33 -8.48
CA GLU A 36 3.26 -29.53 -9.01
C GLU A 36 3.07 -29.18 -10.49
N ASP A 37 2.37 -29.97 -11.27
CA ASP A 37 2.10 -29.68 -12.67
C ASP A 37 1.05 -28.57 -12.82
N GLU A 38 0.01 -28.57 -12.00
CA GLU A 38 -0.96 -27.47 -11.93
C GLU A 38 -0.29 -26.17 -11.47
N LYS A 39 0.60 -26.23 -10.48
CA LYS A 39 1.40 -25.06 -10.07
C LYS A 39 2.22 -24.51 -11.24
N ARG A 40 2.93 -25.40 -11.97
CA ARG A 40 3.73 -24.98 -13.15
C ARG A 40 2.86 -24.32 -14.21
N ARG A 41 1.66 -24.87 -14.48
CA ARG A 41 0.70 -24.28 -15.41
C ARG A 41 0.28 -22.88 -14.97
N ILE A 42 -0.15 -22.70 -13.71
CA ILE A 42 -0.55 -21.39 -13.17
C ILE A 42 0.63 -20.39 -13.23
N PHE A 43 1.86 -20.86 -12.94
CA PHE A 43 3.05 -20.01 -13.07
C PHE A 43 3.33 -19.59 -14.52
N SER A 44 3.09 -20.47 -15.49
CA SER A 44 3.19 -20.17 -16.92
C SER A 44 2.16 -19.13 -17.33
N ASP A 45 0.91 -19.30 -16.91
CA ASP A 45 -0.17 -18.35 -17.20
C ASP A 45 0.12 -16.97 -16.60
N ALA A 46 0.64 -16.92 -15.39
CA ALA A 46 1.09 -15.67 -14.75
C ALA A 46 2.27 -15.01 -15.50
N ASP A 47 3.19 -15.80 -16.06
CA ASP A 47 4.29 -15.26 -16.88
C ASP A 47 3.81 -14.75 -18.23
N HIS A 48 2.87 -15.43 -18.89
CA HIS A 48 2.22 -14.94 -20.10
C HIS A 48 1.50 -13.61 -19.82
N LEU A 49 0.78 -13.50 -18.70
CA LEU A 49 0.12 -12.27 -18.27
C LEU A 49 1.13 -11.15 -18.00
N ARG A 50 2.31 -11.48 -17.45
CA ARG A 50 3.42 -10.53 -17.27
C ARG A 50 3.96 -10.03 -18.60
N GLN A 51 4.19 -10.94 -19.56
CA GLN A 51 4.74 -10.60 -20.87
C GLN A 51 3.76 -9.73 -21.65
N CYS A 52 2.51 -10.13 -21.74
CA CYS A 52 1.42 -9.36 -22.36
C CYS A 52 1.29 -7.97 -21.73
N GLY A 53 1.25 -7.91 -20.40
CA GLY A 53 1.18 -6.63 -19.67
C GLY A 53 2.40 -5.74 -19.89
N ASN A 54 3.60 -6.30 -20.03
CA ASN A 54 4.81 -5.53 -20.33
C ASN A 54 4.81 -4.98 -21.77
N GLU A 55 4.30 -5.74 -22.74
CA GLU A 55 4.16 -5.28 -24.13
C GLU A 55 3.18 -4.10 -24.20
N LEU A 56 2.00 -4.23 -23.59
CA LEU A 56 1.03 -3.15 -23.47
C LEU A 56 1.63 -1.92 -22.77
N LEU A 57 2.27 -2.14 -21.62
CA LEU A 57 2.90 -1.07 -20.85
C LEU A 57 3.98 -0.34 -21.66
N GLY A 58 4.73 -1.07 -22.50
CA GLY A 58 5.72 -0.49 -23.40
C GLY A 58 5.11 0.45 -24.45
N ILE A 59 3.95 0.09 -25.00
CA ILE A 59 3.17 0.91 -25.93
C ILE A 59 2.66 2.16 -25.22
N MET A 60 1.93 1.96 -24.11
CA MET A 60 1.33 3.04 -23.33
C MET A 60 2.37 4.02 -22.79
N LYS A 61 3.54 3.52 -22.39
CA LYS A 61 4.64 4.34 -21.90
C LYS A 61 5.17 5.27 -22.99
N ARG A 62 5.36 4.79 -24.21
CA ARG A 62 5.81 5.62 -25.35
C ARG A 62 4.79 6.72 -25.64
N ASN A 63 3.51 6.38 -25.73
CA ASN A 63 2.44 7.32 -25.97
C ASN A 63 2.36 8.39 -24.88
N LEU A 64 2.42 7.97 -23.62
CA LEU A 64 2.40 8.86 -22.46
C LEU A 64 3.64 9.80 -22.46
N GLU A 65 4.84 9.29 -22.76
CA GLU A 65 6.04 10.12 -22.82
C GLU A 65 5.96 11.16 -23.93
N GLN A 66 5.41 10.82 -25.10
CA GLN A 66 5.15 11.76 -26.19
C GLN A 66 4.17 12.85 -25.76
N LEU A 67 3.03 12.49 -25.18
CA LEU A 67 2.05 13.43 -24.66
C LEU A 67 2.65 14.40 -23.65
N LEU A 68 3.37 13.87 -22.64
CA LEU A 68 3.97 14.68 -21.58
C LEU A 68 5.13 15.59 -22.05
N ARG A 69 5.77 15.30 -23.18
CA ARG A 69 6.76 16.19 -23.82
C ARG A 69 6.13 17.37 -24.54
N THR A 70 4.86 17.31 -24.88
CA THR A 70 4.15 18.35 -25.64
C THR A 70 4.03 19.64 -24.81
N LYS A 71 4.51 20.76 -25.35
CA LYS A 71 4.44 22.07 -24.68
C LYS A 71 2.98 22.46 -24.34
N LYS A 72 2.07 22.26 -25.29
CA LYS A 72 0.63 22.55 -25.13
C LYS A 72 0.02 21.78 -23.96
N TYR A 73 0.29 20.47 -23.86
CA TYR A 73 -0.26 19.65 -22.77
C TYR A 73 0.26 20.10 -21.40
N ARG A 74 1.57 20.40 -21.28
CA ARG A 74 2.16 20.92 -20.05
C ARG A 74 1.61 22.28 -19.64
N ALA A 75 1.28 23.13 -20.63
CA ALA A 75 0.64 24.42 -20.37
C ALA A 75 -0.78 24.21 -19.82
N LEU A 76 -1.57 23.31 -20.42
CA LEU A 76 -2.91 22.94 -19.94
C LEU A 76 -2.85 22.34 -18.53
N GLN A 77 -1.88 21.47 -18.21
CA GLN A 77 -1.71 20.92 -16.86
C GLN A 77 -1.45 22.01 -15.82
N LYS A 78 -0.61 23.01 -16.15
CA LYS A 78 -0.36 24.16 -15.27
C LYS A 78 -1.60 25.01 -15.06
N LEU A 79 -2.36 25.24 -16.14
CA LEU A 79 -3.59 26.01 -16.10
C LEU A 79 -4.66 25.30 -15.27
N TYR A 80 -4.84 23.99 -15.51
CA TYR A 80 -5.75 23.15 -14.72
C TYR A 80 -5.43 23.23 -13.22
N GLY A 81 -4.15 23.10 -12.82
CA GLY A 81 -3.74 23.24 -11.43
C GLY A 81 -4.09 24.60 -10.84
N LYS A 82 -3.88 25.71 -11.58
CA LYS A 82 -4.22 27.05 -11.14
C LYS A 82 -5.72 27.26 -10.92
N VAL A 83 -6.56 26.60 -11.73
CA VAL A 83 -8.03 26.71 -11.62
C VAL A 83 -8.58 25.73 -10.58
N SER A 84 -8.01 24.54 -10.46
CA SER A 84 -8.47 23.53 -9.50
C SER A 84 -8.14 23.84 -8.04
N ASP A 85 -7.00 24.51 -7.76
CA ASP A 85 -6.61 24.83 -6.39
C ASP A 85 -7.62 25.76 -5.68
N PRO A 86 -8.13 26.86 -6.30
CA PRO A 86 -9.22 27.66 -5.74
C PRO A 86 -10.54 26.90 -5.56
N ILE A 87 -10.88 25.98 -6.49
CA ILE A 87 -12.08 25.12 -6.36
C ILE A 87 -11.99 24.32 -5.08
N HIS A 88 -10.87 23.61 -4.87
CA HIS A 88 -10.66 22.81 -3.65
C HIS A 88 -10.63 23.65 -2.36
N ALA A 89 -10.18 24.89 -2.44
CA ALA A 89 -10.21 25.81 -1.29
C ALA A 89 -11.65 26.21 -0.93
N LEU A 90 -12.47 26.51 -1.95
CA LEU A 90 -13.87 26.86 -1.75
C LEU A 90 -14.72 25.66 -1.29
N GLU A 91 -14.51 24.48 -1.88
CA GLU A 91 -15.23 23.25 -1.49
C GLU A 91 -14.96 22.78 -0.05
N LYS A 92 -13.90 23.25 0.58
CA LYS A 92 -13.60 22.95 2.00
C LYS A 92 -14.32 23.86 3.00
N LYS A 93 -14.95 24.93 2.54
CA LYS A 93 -15.73 25.83 3.41
C LYS A 93 -17.08 25.18 3.71
N GLU A 94 -17.51 25.22 4.95
CA GLU A 94 -18.81 24.68 5.39
C GLU A 94 -19.98 25.50 4.87
N VAL A 95 -19.80 26.83 4.73
CA VAL A 95 -20.80 27.76 4.20
C VAL A 95 -20.15 28.66 3.16
N LEU A 96 -20.79 28.77 2.01
CA LEU A 96 -20.36 29.64 0.91
C LEU A 96 -21.33 30.81 0.79
N SER A 97 -20.82 32.02 0.51
CA SER A 97 -21.64 33.15 0.10
C SER A 97 -22.15 32.98 -1.33
N ASP A 98 -23.18 33.75 -1.71
CA ASP A 98 -23.72 33.69 -3.08
C ASP A 98 -22.66 34.05 -4.14
N GLU A 99 -21.79 35.03 -3.85
CA GLU A 99 -20.66 35.40 -4.70
C GLU A 99 -19.63 34.27 -4.83
N GLU A 100 -19.32 33.59 -3.70
CA GLU A 100 -18.41 32.43 -3.71
C GLU A 100 -18.99 31.25 -4.46
N THR A 101 -20.30 31.05 -4.38
CA THR A 101 -21.01 30.01 -5.13
C THR A 101 -20.99 30.29 -6.63
N GLN A 102 -21.22 31.53 -7.06
CA GLN A 102 -21.11 31.94 -8.45
C GLN A 102 -19.67 31.76 -8.97
N LYS A 103 -18.68 32.19 -8.20
CA LYS A 103 -17.26 32.02 -8.53
C LYS A 103 -16.86 30.55 -8.63
N LEU A 104 -17.35 29.71 -7.73
CA LEU A 104 -17.13 28.25 -7.76
C LEU A 104 -17.68 27.63 -9.03
N ASN A 105 -18.91 28.02 -9.43
CA ASN A 105 -19.54 27.52 -10.65
C ASN A 105 -18.79 27.96 -11.92
N GLN A 106 -18.31 29.20 -11.96
CA GLN A 106 -17.49 29.71 -13.06
C GLN A 106 -16.16 28.95 -13.18
N LEU A 107 -15.44 28.79 -12.06
CA LEU A 107 -14.19 28.02 -12.02
C LEU A 107 -14.39 26.55 -12.42
N LYS A 108 -15.50 25.92 -12.01
CA LYS A 108 -15.84 24.56 -12.43
C LYS A 108 -16.07 24.47 -13.94
N LYS A 109 -16.71 25.47 -14.55
CA LYS A 109 -16.91 25.53 -16.00
C LYS A 109 -15.57 25.66 -16.74
N GLU A 110 -14.72 26.59 -16.32
CA GLU A 110 -13.39 26.77 -16.90
C GLU A 110 -12.52 25.51 -16.74
N CYS A 111 -12.55 24.89 -15.56
CA CYS A 111 -11.85 23.63 -15.31
C CYS A 111 -12.32 22.50 -16.25
N ALA A 112 -13.62 22.42 -16.53
CA ALA A 112 -14.19 21.45 -17.47
C ALA A 112 -13.72 21.68 -18.92
N GLU A 113 -13.64 22.93 -19.37
CA GLU A 113 -13.14 23.28 -20.72
C GLU A 113 -11.66 22.91 -20.89
N ILE A 114 -10.83 23.18 -19.87
CA ILE A 114 -9.42 22.77 -19.85
C ILE A 114 -9.30 21.26 -19.85
N ALA A 115 -10.11 20.56 -19.03
CA ALA A 115 -10.13 19.11 -18.96
C ALA A 115 -10.52 18.48 -20.30
N ASN A 116 -11.51 19.05 -21.00
CA ASN A 116 -11.90 18.61 -22.35
C ASN A 116 -10.76 18.75 -23.35
N SER A 117 -10.06 19.91 -23.34
CA SER A 117 -8.88 20.12 -24.19
C SER A 117 -7.75 19.13 -23.89
N MET A 118 -7.54 18.81 -22.61
CA MET A 118 -6.56 17.78 -22.20
C MET A 118 -7.00 16.38 -22.65
N ASN A 119 -8.30 16.05 -22.60
CA ASN A 119 -8.84 14.76 -23.03
C ASN A 119 -8.68 14.57 -24.54
N GLN A 120 -8.99 15.58 -25.36
CA GLN A 120 -8.76 15.55 -26.81
C GLN A 120 -7.27 15.27 -27.14
N MET A 121 -6.35 15.89 -26.40
CA MET A 121 -4.92 15.58 -26.57
C MET A 121 -4.58 14.15 -26.14
N ARG A 122 -5.18 13.63 -25.07
CA ARG A 122 -4.98 12.22 -24.67
C ARG A 122 -5.48 11.26 -25.73
N GLU A 123 -6.62 11.54 -26.33
CA GLU A 123 -7.16 10.75 -27.44
C GLU A 123 -6.23 10.76 -28.64
N SER A 124 -5.74 11.94 -29.05
CA SER A 124 -4.83 12.06 -30.20
C SER A 124 -3.49 11.34 -30.01
N TYR A 125 -3.01 11.22 -28.75
CA TYR A 125 -1.82 10.45 -28.38
C TYR A 125 -2.13 9.01 -27.92
N GLN A 126 -3.38 8.56 -28.05
CA GLN A 126 -3.81 7.21 -27.64
C GLN A 126 -3.49 6.90 -26.15
N VAL A 127 -3.63 7.90 -25.27
CA VAL A 127 -3.47 7.77 -23.82
C VAL A 127 -4.85 7.79 -23.17
N THR A 128 -5.66 6.79 -23.49
CA THR A 128 -7.03 6.60 -22.98
C THR A 128 -7.23 5.18 -22.46
N TRP A 129 -8.23 5.01 -21.60
CA TRP A 129 -8.64 3.69 -21.15
C TRP A 129 -9.11 2.80 -22.31
N ASP A 130 -9.88 3.36 -23.23
CA ASP A 130 -10.41 2.59 -24.36
C ASP A 130 -9.31 2.06 -25.26
N PHE A 131 -8.29 2.87 -25.56
CA PHE A 131 -7.13 2.40 -26.30
C PHE A 131 -6.35 1.31 -25.52
N CYS A 132 -6.12 1.52 -24.22
CA CYS A 132 -5.45 0.54 -23.35
C CYS A 132 -6.20 -0.80 -23.34
N ARG A 133 -7.51 -0.76 -23.19
CA ARG A 133 -8.40 -1.93 -23.21
C ARG A 133 -8.39 -2.64 -24.56
N THR A 134 -8.61 -1.90 -25.65
CA THR A 134 -8.63 -2.47 -27.01
C THR A 134 -7.30 -3.13 -27.34
N LYS A 135 -6.20 -2.45 -27.05
CA LYS A 135 -4.86 -3.00 -27.31
C LYS A 135 -4.55 -4.23 -26.47
N MET A 136 -5.02 -4.29 -25.23
CA MET A 136 -4.90 -5.50 -24.41
C MET A 136 -5.69 -6.66 -25.01
N MET A 137 -6.88 -6.38 -25.58
CA MET A 137 -7.71 -7.43 -26.19
C MET A 137 -7.11 -7.98 -27.49
N GLU A 138 -6.34 -7.18 -28.22
CA GLU A 138 -5.55 -7.65 -29.37
C GLU A 138 -4.36 -8.52 -28.90
N LEU A 139 -3.62 -8.04 -27.88
CA LEU A 139 -2.43 -8.70 -27.38
C LEU A 139 -2.73 -10.03 -26.69
N LYS A 140 -3.89 -10.19 -26.02
CA LYS A 140 -4.23 -11.41 -25.29
C LYS A 140 -4.21 -12.67 -26.16
N GLU A 141 -4.58 -12.55 -27.45
CA GLU A 141 -4.60 -13.69 -28.39
C GLU A 141 -3.18 -14.26 -28.59
N LYS A 142 -2.21 -13.39 -28.78
CA LYS A 142 -0.78 -13.74 -28.89
C LYS A 142 -0.26 -14.54 -27.70
N TYR A 143 -0.80 -14.26 -26.51
CA TYR A 143 -0.35 -14.89 -25.25
C TYR A 143 -1.33 -15.93 -24.72
N HIS A 144 -2.36 -16.28 -25.48
CA HIS A 144 -3.40 -17.27 -25.13
C HIS A 144 -4.05 -17.01 -23.77
N LEU A 145 -4.38 -15.74 -23.50
CA LEU A 145 -4.95 -15.32 -22.22
C LEU A 145 -6.47 -15.23 -22.29
N GLN A 146 -7.13 -15.61 -21.20
CA GLN A 146 -8.56 -15.35 -21.03
C GLN A 146 -8.82 -13.84 -20.88
N SER A 147 -9.87 -13.35 -21.54
CA SER A 147 -10.23 -11.93 -21.59
C SER A 147 -10.37 -11.30 -20.20
N ILE A 148 -10.92 -12.05 -19.22
CA ILE A 148 -11.16 -11.53 -17.87
C ILE A 148 -9.86 -11.19 -17.14
N PHE A 149 -8.82 -12.02 -17.28
CA PHE A 149 -7.51 -11.79 -16.65
C PHE A 149 -6.72 -10.71 -17.39
N ALA A 150 -6.79 -10.70 -18.72
CA ALA A 150 -6.18 -9.69 -19.55
C ALA A 150 -6.76 -8.29 -19.23
N LEU A 151 -8.09 -8.16 -19.15
CA LEU A 151 -8.74 -6.89 -18.76
C LEU A 151 -8.36 -6.45 -17.36
N SER A 152 -8.33 -7.34 -16.39
CA SER A 152 -7.90 -7.00 -15.04
C SER A 152 -6.45 -6.48 -15.02
N ARG A 153 -5.57 -7.07 -15.86
CA ARG A 153 -4.20 -6.58 -16.01
C ARG A 153 -4.12 -5.23 -16.72
N ALA A 154 -4.98 -4.98 -17.71
CA ALA A 154 -5.07 -3.66 -18.36
C ALA A 154 -5.45 -2.56 -17.37
N GLU A 155 -6.37 -2.86 -16.44
CA GLU A 155 -6.77 -1.92 -15.38
C GLU A 155 -5.62 -1.58 -14.43
N ASP A 156 -4.82 -2.56 -14.02
CA ASP A 156 -3.64 -2.29 -13.21
C ASP A 156 -2.66 -1.35 -13.92
N ILE A 157 -2.50 -1.53 -15.23
CA ILE A 157 -1.64 -0.67 -16.06
C ILE A 157 -2.25 0.72 -16.19
N TRP A 158 -3.57 0.80 -16.44
CA TRP A 158 -4.26 2.08 -16.56
C TRP A 158 -4.23 2.86 -15.24
N ALA A 159 -4.48 2.22 -14.10
CA ALA A 159 -4.36 2.85 -12.79
C ALA A 159 -2.96 3.42 -12.52
N ALA A 160 -1.91 2.73 -12.98
CA ALA A 160 -0.54 3.26 -12.90
C ALA A 160 -0.33 4.48 -13.80
N ILE A 161 -0.96 4.52 -14.97
CA ILE A 161 -0.94 5.69 -15.88
C ILE A 161 -1.71 6.86 -15.27
N GLU A 162 -2.90 6.62 -14.72
CA GLU A 162 -3.69 7.63 -14.02
C GLU A 162 -2.92 8.26 -12.85
N THR A 163 -2.16 7.45 -12.12
CA THR A 163 -1.28 7.95 -11.05
C THR A 163 -0.25 8.95 -11.57
N ILE A 164 0.23 8.81 -12.81
CA ILE A 164 1.14 9.77 -13.44
C ILE A 164 0.39 11.00 -13.97
N LEU A 165 -0.78 10.79 -14.55
CA LEU A 165 -1.58 11.87 -15.14
C LEU A 165 -2.16 12.82 -14.08
N TYR A 166 -2.65 12.26 -12.97
CA TYR A 166 -3.47 12.99 -11.98
C TYR A 166 -2.89 13.05 -10.58
N SER A 167 -1.76 12.39 -10.32
CA SER A 167 -1.19 12.30 -8.99
C SER A 167 0.34 12.46 -9.01
N SER A 168 1.01 11.91 -8.01
CA SER A 168 2.44 12.04 -7.80
C SER A 168 3.29 10.94 -8.46
N GLY A 169 2.70 10.12 -9.32
CA GLY A 169 3.42 9.08 -10.06
C GLY A 169 4.48 9.68 -10.98
N ARG A 170 5.64 9.03 -11.07
CA ARG A 170 6.75 9.56 -11.88
C ARG A 170 7.16 8.67 -13.03
N ARG A 171 7.05 7.35 -12.89
CA ARG A 171 7.57 6.38 -13.87
C ARG A 171 6.74 5.12 -13.90
N LEU A 172 6.58 4.57 -15.10
CA LEU A 172 6.05 3.23 -15.32
C LEU A 172 7.21 2.23 -15.34
N HIS A 173 7.04 1.12 -14.64
CA HIS A 173 8.06 0.07 -14.52
C HIS A 173 7.57 -1.24 -15.11
N LEU A 174 8.36 -1.81 -16.02
CA LEU A 174 8.13 -3.16 -16.54
C LEU A 174 8.39 -4.18 -15.43
N LYS A 175 7.55 -5.20 -15.35
CA LYS A 175 7.77 -6.32 -14.43
C LYS A 175 8.92 -7.20 -14.92
N LYS A 176 9.89 -7.46 -14.04
CA LYS A 176 11.06 -8.31 -14.35
C LYS A 176 10.63 -9.78 -14.48
N ARG A 177 11.45 -10.58 -15.14
CA ARG A 177 11.27 -12.03 -15.15
C ARG A 177 11.28 -12.56 -13.71
N GLY A 178 10.21 -13.28 -13.34
CA GLY A 178 10.01 -13.79 -11.97
C GLY A 178 9.23 -12.85 -11.05
N ASP A 179 8.95 -11.61 -11.44
CA ASP A 179 8.00 -10.72 -10.78
C ASP A 179 6.64 -10.89 -11.45
N LEU A 180 5.93 -11.93 -11.03
CA LEU A 180 4.68 -12.34 -11.65
C LEU A 180 3.52 -11.47 -11.16
N PRO A 181 2.63 -11.01 -12.05
CA PRO A 181 1.39 -10.37 -11.65
C PRO A 181 0.44 -11.40 -11.03
N GLU A 182 -0.50 -10.93 -10.25
CA GLU A 182 -1.62 -11.73 -9.81
C GLU A 182 -2.51 -12.10 -11.00
N ILE A 183 -3.00 -13.34 -11.04
CA ILE A 183 -4.08 -13.73 -11.92
C ILE A 183 -5.37 -13.41 -11.17
N ARG A 184 -6.01 -12.30 -11.52
CA ARG A 184 -7.15 -11.75 -10.77
C ARG A 184 -8.41 -11.71 -11.63
N ALA A 185 -9.52 -12.21 -11.09
CA ALA A 185 -10.85 -11.96 -11.59
C ALA A 185 -11.46 -10.73 -10.89
N LYS A 186 -12.43 -10.08 -11.51
CA LYS A 186 -13.16 -8.94 -10.93
C LYS A 186 -14.40 -9.34 -10.14
N GLN A 187 -14.86 -10.56 -10.32
CA GLN A 187 -16.10 -11.08 -9.76
C GLN A 187 -15.85 -12.49 -9.24
N SER A 188 -16.53 -12.84 -8.17
CA SER A 188 -16.45 -14.18 -7.57
C SER A 188 -17.06 -15.28 -8.44
N THR A 189 -17.86 -14.92 -9.44
CA THR A 189 -18.63 -15.84 -10.29
C THR A 189 -18.04 -16.07 -11.68
N ARG A 190 -16.93 -15.39 -12.02
CA ARG A 190 -16.32 -15.51 -13.37
C ARG A 190 -14.80 -15.53 -13.29
N GLY A 191 -14.20 -16.41 -14.08
CA GLY A 191 -12.74 -16.56 -14.20
C GLY A 191 -12.13 -17.34 -13.05
N LEU A 192 -12.20 -16.79 -11.83
CA LEU A 192 -11.90 -17.47 -10.57
C LEU A 192 -13.20 -17.56 -9.78
N VAL A 193 -13.85 -18.71 -9.82
CA VAL A 193 -15.15 -18.91 -9.15
C VAL A 193 -14.88 -19.46 -7.76
N ILE A 194 -15.38 -18.75 -6.74
CA ILE A 194 -15.33 -19.20 -5.36
C ILE A 194 -16.55 -20.09 -5.13
N ASP A 195 -16.34 -21.29 -4.62
CA ASP A 195 -17.37 -22.31 -4.46
C ASP A 195 -17.12 -23.18 -3.22
N SER A 196 -18.08 -23.99 -2.86
CA SER A 196 -17.99 -24.96 -1.77
C SER A 196 -17.79 -26.38 -2.29
N SER A 197 -17.15 -27.22 -1.50
CA SER A 197 -17.05 -28.66 -1.71
C SER A 197 -17.23 -29.40 -0.38
N GLN A 198 -17.37 -30.72 -0.42
CA GLN A 198 -17.43 -31.55 0.79
C GLN A 198 -16.21 -31.40 1.70
N SER A 199 -15.06 -31.00 1.14
CA SER A 199 -13.79 -30.81 1.87
C SER A 199 -13.51 -29.36 2.27
N GLY A 200 -14.45 -28.42 2.06
CA GLY A 200 -14.30 -27.02 2.35
C GLY A 200 -14.34 -26.12 1.11
N MET A 201 -13.80 -24.94 1.23
CA MET A 201 -13.82 -23.94 0.17
C MET A 201 -12.85 -24.27 -0.96
N ILE A 202 -13.32 -24.10 -2.20
CA ILE A 202 -12.55 -24.28 -3.42
C ILE A 202 -12.61 -23.03 -4.30
N VAL A 203 -11.60 -22.87 -5.15
CA VAL A 203 -11.60 -21.86 -6.22
C VAL A 203 -11.42 -22.58 -7.56
N LYS A 204 -12.37 -22.40 -8.48
CA LYS A 204 -12.30 -22.95 -9.83
C LYS A 204 -11.55 -22.01 -10.76
N TYR A 205 -10.51 -22.51 -11.41
CA TYR A 205 -9.70 -21.80 -12.41
C TYR A 205 -9.72 -22.58 -13.73
N GLY A 206 -10.61 -22.23 -14.64
CA GLY A 206 -10.85 -23.02 -15.85
C GLY A 206 -11.27 -24.46 -15.51
N LYS A 207 -10.43 -25.43 -15.89
CA LYS A 207 -10.65 -26.85 -15.57
C LYS A 207 -9.99 -27.31 -14.26
N VAL A 208 -9.24 -26.42 -13.59
CA VAL A 208 -8.53 -26.74 -12.34
C VAL A 208 -9.41 -26.34 -11.16
N THR A 209 -9.65 -27.29 -10.27
CA THR A 209 -10.27 -27.06 -8.97
C THR A 209 -9.16 -26.91 -7.93
N ILE A 210 -9.14 -25.78 -7.23
CA ILE A 210 -8.10 -25.41 -6.27
C ILE A 210 -8.69 -25.45 -4.87
N PRO A 211 -8.43 -26.52 -4.08
CA PRO A 211 -8.81 -26.53 -2.67
C PRO A 211 -8.01 -25.48 -1.87
N CYS A 212 -8.70 -24.75 -1.00
CA CYS A 212 -8.12 -23.76 -0.11
C CYS A 212 -7.61 -24.45 1.15
N LYS A 213 -6.27 -24.46 1.34
CA LYS A 213 -5.62 -25.15 2.46
C LYS A 213 -5.17 -24.18 3.54
N TYR A 214 -5.35 -24.59 4.77
CA TYR A 214 -4.79 -23.94 5.94
C TYR A 214 -4.43 -24.97 7.03
N LYS A 215 -3.67 -24.52 8.02
CA LYS A 215 -3.29 -25.41 9.14
C LYS A 215 -4.50 -25.62 10.06
N ALA A 216 -4.74 -26.83 10.50
CA ALA A 216 -5.84 -27.16 11.43
C ALA A 216 -5.83 -26.35 12.74
N LYS A 217 -4.67 -25.78 13.10
CA LYS A 217 -4.52 -24.89 14.27
C LYS A 217 -4.88 -23.43 14.00
N ASP A 218 -5.12 -23.06 12.74
CA ASP A 218 -5.44 -21.69 12.34
C ASP A 218 -6.95 -21.48 12.40
N LEU A 219 -7.44 -21.27 13.61
CA LEU A 219 -8.86 -21.04 13.88
C LEU A 219 -9.39 -19.79 13.16
N TRP A 220 -8.54 -18.80 12.92
CA TRP A 220 -8.96 -17.60 12.21
C TRP A 220 -9.30 -17.90 10.74
N LEU A 221 -8.46 -18.64 10.01
CA LEU A 221 -8.78 -19.04 8.63
C LEU A 221 -10.00 -19.95 8.56
N TRP A 222 -10.21 -20.78 9.57
CA TRP A 222 -11.42 -21.60 9.67
C TRP A 222 -12.68 -20.75 9.84
N ASP A 223 -12.64 -19.73 10.73
CA ASP A 223 -13.75 -18.80 10.94
C ASP A 223 -14.04 -17.98 9.66
N GLU A 224 -13.00 -17.49 8.98
CA GLU A 224 -13.10 -16.75 7.72
C GLU A 224 -13.72 -17.59 6.61
N GLU A 225 -13.26 -18.84 6.44
CA GLU A 225 -13.82 -19.77 5.47
C GLU A 225 -15.31 -20.03 5.74
N LYS A 226 -15.66 -20.31 6.99
CA LYS A 226 -17.04 -20.56 7.39
C LYS A 226 -17.95 -19.37 7.08
N ALA A 227 -17.49 -18.16 7.36
CA ALA A 227 -18.27 -16.96 7.07
C ALA A 227 -18.43 -16.71 5.56
N ILE A 228 -17.40 -16.98 4.77
CA ILE A 228 -17.47 -16.90 3.29
C ILE A 228 -18.46 -17.92 2.75
N LEU A 229 -18.40 -19.18 3.21
CA LEU A 229 -19.29 -20.24 2.76
C LEU A 229 -20.75 -19.95 3.15
N ALA A 230 -20.99 -19.47 4.36
CA ALA A 230 -22.33 -19.09 4.80
C ALA A 230 -22.94 -17.96 3.94
N TYR A 231 -22.13 -17.01 3.46
CA TYR A 231 -22.60 -16.01 2.51
C TYR A 231 -22.94 -16.62 1.15
N LEU A 232 -22.13 -17.57 0.66
CA LEU A 232 -22.33 -18.19 -0.66
C LEU A 232 -23.59 -19.06 -0.72
N GLU A 233 -24.03 -19.58 0.42
CA GLU A 233 -25.26 -20.37 0.52
C GLU A 233 -26.53 -19.50 0.32
N GLU A 234 -26.56 -18.30 0.91
CA GLU A 234 -27.73 -17.42 0.90
C GLU A 234 -27.39 -15.94 0.68
N PRO A 235 -26.79 -15.57 -0.48
CA PRO A 235 -26.27 -14.22 -0.68
C PRO A 235 -27.36 -13.13 -0.71
N GLU A 236 -28.52 -13.43 -1.27
CA GLU A 236 -29.62 -12.45 -1.40
C GLU A 236 -30.24 -12.12 -0.04
N ILE A 237 -30.39 -13.11 0.83
CA ILE A 237 -30.93 -12.95 2.19
C ILE A 237 -29.98 -12.09 3.02
N GLN A 238 -28.68 -12.37 2.94
CA GLN A 238 -27.67 -11.63 3.70
C GLN A 238 -27.53 -10.18 3.23
N ASP A 239 -27.57 -9.93 1.92
CA ASP A 239 -27.55 -8.58 1.37
C ASP A 239 -28.83 -7.81 1.74
N ALA A 240 -30.01 -8.44 1.68
CA ALA A 240 -31.27 -7.83 2.08
C ALA A 240 -31.30 -7.46 3.57
N HIS A 241 -30.82 -8.35 4.43
CA HIS A 241 -30.69 -8.11 5.86
C HIS A 241 -29.74 -6.92 6.14
N ALA A 242 -28.59 -6.86 5.47
CA ALA A 242 -27.64 -5.78 5.64
C ALA A 242 -28.22 -4.42 5.22
N VAL A 243 -28.97 -4.36 4.12
CA VAL A 243 -29.65 -3.14 3.66
C VAL A 243 -30.74 -2.72 4.64
N ASP A 244 -31.52 -3.66 5.16
CA ASP A 244 -32.55 -3.37 6.19
C ASP A 244 -31.92 -2.79 7.47
N GLN A 245 -30.87 -3.41 7.99
CA GLN A 245 -30.14 -2.92 9.16
C GLN A 245 -29.56 -1.52 8.93
N MET A 246 -28.98 -1.27 7.75
CA MET A 246 -28.45 0.04 7.38
C MET A 246 -29.55 1.11 7.34
N SER A 247 -30.77 0.76 6.87
CA SER A 247 -31.91 1.68 6.86
C SER A 247 -32.35 2.08 8.26
N LYS A 248 -32.14 1.21 9.25
CA LYS A 248 -32.39 1.44 10.67
C LYS A 248 -31.23 2.15 11.39
N GLY A 249 -30.19 2.59 10.66
CA GLY A 249 -29.01 3.24 11.23
C GLY A 249 -28.03 2.27 11.94
N ILE A 250 -28.26 0.97 11.84
CA ILE A 250 -27.38 -0.04 12.43
C ILE A 250 -26.24 -0.31 11.44
N ILE A 251 -24.99 -0.16 11.92
CA ILE A 251 -23.81 -0.52 11.15
C ILE A 251 -23.70 -2.05 11.15
N THR A 252 -23.95 -2.65 9.99
CA THR A 252 -23.76 -4.08 9.78
C THR A 252 -22.85 -4.31 8.58
N ASP A 253 -22.07 -5.36 8.65
CA ASP A 253 -21.19 -5.79 7.57
C ASP A 253 -21.69 -7.10 6.97
N THR A 254 -21.84 -7.16 5.67
CA THR A 254 -21.95 -8.44 4.96
C THR A 254 -20.56 -9.06 4.86
N TYR A 255 -20.47 -10.39 4.84
CA TYR A 255 -19.21 -11.10 4.66
C TYR A 255 -19.07 -11.60 3.23
N ARG A 256 -19.18 -10.66 2.27
CA ARG A 256 -19.30 -10.95 0.85
C ARG A 256 -17.95 -11.16 0.18
N PRO A 257 -17.68 -12.33 -0.42
CA PRO A 257 -16.51 -12.51 -1.28
C PRO A 257 -16.68 -11.72 -2.60
N CYS A 258 -15.82 -10.72 -2.81
CA CYS A 258 -15.88 -9.85 -3.98
C CYS A 258 -15.25 -10.51 -5.19
N PHE A 259 -14.05 -11.02 -5.03
CA PHE A 259 -13.29 -11.71 -6.08
C PHE A 259 -12.12 -12.49 -5.48
N ALA A 260 -11.61 -13.45 -6.27
CA ALA A 260 -10.39 -14.16 -5.95
C ALA A 260 -9.22 -13.74 -6.85
N SER A 261 -7.99 -13.95 -6.37
CA SER A 261 -6.78 -13.88 -7.17
C SER A 261 -5.81 -15.01 -6.83
N LEU A 262 -5.03 -15.45 -7.81
CA LEU A 262 -3.96 -16.41 -7.63
C LEU A 262 -2.62 -15.70 -7.61
N VAL A 263 -1.87 -15.88 -6.53
CA VAL A 263 -0.58 -15.27 -6.31
C VAL A 263 0.52 -16.32 -6.33
N CYS A 264 1.39 -16.24 -7.32
CA CYS A 264 2.50 -17.15 -7.53
C CYS A 264 3.74 -16.67 -6.76
N LYS A 265 4.26 -17.50 -5.85
CA LYS A 265 5.49 -17.21 -5.09
C LYS A 265 6.47 -18.38 -5.18
N LYS A 266 7.75 -18.06 -5.34
CA LYS A 266 8.82 -19.05 -5.22
C LYS A 266 9.47 -18.90 -3.85
N ILE A 267 9.23 -19.89 -2.96
CA ILE A 267 9.71 -19.91 -1.59
C ILE A 267 10.69 -21.06 -1.41
N ARG A 268 11.93 -20.77 -1.03
CA ARG A 268 13.00 -21.77 -0.87
C ARG A 268 13.17 -22.70 -2.09
N GLY A 269 13.01 -22.11 -3.29
CA GLY A 269 13.10 -22.84 -4.55
C GLY A 269 11.84 -23.63 -4.97
N ARG A 270 10.84 -23.76 -4.09
CA ARG A 270 9.58 -24.47 -4.38
C ARG A 270 8.53 -23.49 -4.91
N LEU A 271 7.72 -23.94 -5.85
CA LEU A 271 6.58 -23.18 -6.35
C LEU A 271 5.44 -23.24 -5.33
N ARG A 272 4.88 -22.09 -5.00
CA ARG A 272 3.73 -21.93 -4.12
C ARG A 272 2.70 -21.06 -4.81
N VAL A 273 1.45 -21.49 -4.78
CA VAL A 273 0.30 -20.72 -5.24
C VAL A 273 -0.55 -20.41 -4.03
N TYR A 274 -0.92 -19.16 -3.89
CA TYR A 274 -1.83 -18.70 -2.84
C TYR A 274 -3.10 -18.18 -3.48
N VAL A 275 -4.21 -18.51 -2.86
CA VAL A 275 -5.53 -17.99 -3.18
C VAL A 275 -5.77 -16.79 -2.26
N HIS A 276 -5.88 -15.61 -2.83
CA HIS A 276 -6.27 -14.40 -2.13
C HIS A 276 -7.74 -14.14 -2.42
N ILE A 277 -8.58 -14.13 -1.40
CA ILE A 277 -10.00 -13.80 -1.52
C ILE A 277 -10.20 -12.42 -0.90
N THR A 278 -10.65 -11.47 -1.70
CA THR A 278 -11.07 -10.16 -1.20
C THR A 278 -12.49 -10.26 -0.70
N VAL A 279 -12.68 -10.02 0.58
CA VAL A 279 -13.98 -10.07 1.27
C VAL A 279 -14.37 -8.65 1.65
N GLU A 280 -15.62 -8.31 1.43
CA GLU A 280 -16.26 -7.10 1.88
C GLU A 280 -16.95 -7.37 3.22
N GLY A 281 -16.56 -6.63 4.24
CA GLY A 281 -16.99 -6.81 5.61
C GLY A 281 -15.84 -6.60 6.58
N LYS A 282 -16.17 -6.55 7.86
CA LYS A 282 -15.18 -6.43 8.93
C LYS A 282 -14.46 -7.76 9.14
N ALA A 283 -13.13 -7.74 9.11
CA ALA A 283 -12.33 -8.94 9.36
C ALA A 283 -12.67 -9.58 10.72
N ILE A 284 -12.77 -10.90 10.76
CA ILE A 284 -13.05 -11.65 11.97
C ILE A 284 -11.87 -11.50 12.95
N SER A 285 -12.17 -11.21 14.21
CA SER A 285 -11.15 -11.08 15.25
C SER A 285 -10.51 -12.43 15.55
N LYS A 286 -9.18 -12.45 15.62
CA LYS A 286 -8.45 -13.68 15.96
C LYS A 286 -8.75 -14.09 17.40
N ARG A 287 -9.07 -15.38 17.57
CA ARG A 287 -9.34 -15.99 18.87
C ARG A 287 -8.29 -17.04 19.26
N ARG A 288 -8.21 -17.34 20.54
CA ARG A 288 -7.48 -18.47 21.09
C ARG A 288 -8.34 -19.74 21.04
N LYS A 289 -7.77 -20.88 21.41
CA LYS A 289 -8.51 -22.16 21.45
C LYS A 289 -9.69 -22.16 22.43
N ASP A 290 -9.60 -21.38 23.48
CA ASP A 290 -10.63 -21.18 24.50
C ASP A 290 -11.72 -20.17 24.08
N SER A 291 -11.75 -19.79 22.80
CA SER A 291 -12.65 -18.79 22.22
C SER A 291 -12.43 -17.36 22.72
N THR A 292 -11.47 -17.11 23.60
CA THR A 292 -11.14 -15.75 24.03
C THR A 292 -10.42 -14.98 22.90
N PRO A 293 -10.60 -13.65 22.81
CA PRO A 293 -9.87 -12.83 21.84
C PRO A 293 -8.35 -12.99 21.98
N ARG A 294 -7.65 -13.16 20.88
CA ARG A 294 -6.19 -13.28 20.90
C ARG A 294 -5.52 -11.98 21.33
N HIS A 295 -6.09 -10.85 20.95
CA HIS A 295 -5.61 -9.52 21.27
C HIS A 295 -6.71 -8.78 22.04
N TYR A 296 -6.33 -8.11 23.10
CA TYR A 296 -7.19 -7.18 23.80
C TYR A 296 -7.21 -5.85 23.03
N TYR A 297 -8.35 -5.23 22.97
CA TYR A 297 -8.53 -3.90 22.38
C TYR A 297 -8.97 -2.94 23.47
N GLY A 298 -8.13 -1.93 23.72
CA GLY A 298 -8.43 -0.84 24.64
C GLY A 298 -9.51 0.06 24.08
N LYS A 299 -10.02 0.93 24.94
CA LYS A 299 -10.93 2.02 24.58
C LYS A 299 -10.30 3.34 24.99
N GLY A 300 -10.57 4.39 24.21
CA GLY A 300 -10.10 5.73 24.49
C GLY A 300 -9.05 6.22 23.50
N ASN A 301 -8.51 7.38 23.80
CA ASN A 301 -7.65 8.12 22.89
C ASN A 301 -6.18 7.78 23.09
N ILE A 302 -5.44 7.71 21.99
CA ILE A 302 -3.99 7.52 21.96
C ILE A 302 -3.37 8.62 21.09
N GLY A 303 -2.53 9.46 21.70
CA GLY A 303 -1.68 10.38 20.97
C GLY A 303 -0.42 9.67 20.50
N CYS A 304 -0.06 9.80 19.22
CA CYS A 304 1.13 9.18 18.65
C CYS A 304 1.98 10.17 17.86
N ASP A 305 3.27 10.27 18.18
CA ASP A 305 4.28 10.86 17.31
C ASP A 305 5.14 9.77 16.68
N ILE A 306 5.06 9.69 15.35
CA ILE A 306 5.80 8.68 14.60
C ILE A 306 7.08 9.32 14.04
N GLY A 307 8.16 9.16 14.77
CA GLY A 307 9.49 9.58 14.35
C GLY A 307 10.13 8.62 13.33
N THR A 308 11.36 8.90 12.96
CA THR A 308 12.12 8.06 12.01
C THR A 308 12.66 6.77 12.63
N GLN A 309 12.82 6.73 13.94
CA GLN A 309 13.35 5.59 14.70
C GLN A 309 12.49 5.22 15.89
N THR A 310 11.69 6.16 16.38
CA THR A 310 10.92 6.04 17.62
C THR A 310 9.47 6.34 17.35
N ILE A 311 8.60 5.71 18.13
CA ILE A 311 7.19 6.09 18.28
C ILE A 311 7.03 6.53 19.73
N ALA A 312 6.69 7.80 19.93
CA ALA A 312 6.21 8.28 21.21
C ALA A 312 4.69 8.16 21.24
N TYR A 313 4.14 7.70 22.35
CA TYR A 313 2.70 7.57 22.49
C TYR A 313 2.25 7.88 23.92
N THR A 314 1.02 8.34 24.03
CA THR A 314 0.31 8.54 25.29
C THR A 314 -1.11 8.00 25.18
N SER A 315 -1.56 7.39 26.23
CA SER A 315 -2.95 6.92 26.42
C SER A 315 -3.40 7.27 27.82
N ASN A 316 -4.66 6.96 28.14
CA ASN A 316 -5.17 7.15 29.50
C ASN A 316 -4.47 6.27 30.54
N THR A 317 -3.77 5.22 30.12
CA THR A 317 -3.17 4.22 31.01
C THR A 317 -1.66 4.14 30.92
N GLU A 318 -1.07 4.57 29.83
CA GLU A 318 0.36 4.36 29.56
C GLU A 318 0.92 5.49 28.71
N VAL A 319 2.15 5.88 29.02
CA VAL A 319 2.98 6.77 28.20
C VAL A 319 4.27 6.04 27.88
N GLY A 320 4.70 6.11 26.63
CA GLY A 320 5.90 5.39 26.22
C GLY A 320 6.62 5.98 25.03
N LEU A 321 7.89 5.63 24.95
CA LEU A 321 8.77 5.91 23.81
C LEU A 321 9.35 4.58 23.33
N GLU A 322 8.90 4.08 22.20
CA GLU A 322 9.40 2.84 21.64
C GLU A 322 10.43 3.08 20.54
N ASN A 323 11.55 2.38 20.63
CA ASN A 323 12.55 2.36 19.59
C ASN A 323 12.24 1.23 18.58
N LEU A 324 11.83 1.60 17.38
CA LEU A 324 11.49 0.65 16.31
C LEU A 324 12.68 -0.25 15.92
N ALA A 325 13.92 0.24 16.09
CA ALA A 325 15.12 -0.53 15.78
C ALA A 325 15.33 -1.70 16.76
N GLU A 326 14.93 -1.56 18.02
CA GLU A 326 15.05 -2.64 19.03
C GLU A 326 14.10 -3.80 18.76
N ARG A 327 12.90 -3.52 18.29
CA ARG A 327 11.96 -4.54 17.78
C ARG A 327 12.46 -5.20 16.48
N GLY A 328 13.36 -4.52 15.77
CA GLY A 328 13.93 -4.94 14.49
C GLY A 328 15.23 -5.74 14.57
N ASN A 329 15.67 -6.25 15.73
CA ASN A 329 16.94 -6.99 15.85
C ASN A 329 17.08 -8.15 14.86
N SER A 330 16.01 -8.88 14.60
CA SER A 330 15.97 -9.94 13.58
C SER A 330 16.21 -9.40 12.16
N ILE A 331 15.84 -8.14 11.89
CA ILE A 331 16.03 -7.46 10.59
C ILE A 331 17.51 -7.11 10.42
N GLN A 332 18.17 -6.57 11.45
CA GLN A 332 19.60 -6.22 11.41
C GLN A 332 20.47 -7.44 11.11
N HIS A 333 20.13 -8.60 11.70
CA HIS A 333 20.83 -9.85 11.42
C HIS A 333 20.69 -10.26 9.94
N VAL A 334 19.50 -10.14 9.37
CA VAL A 334 19.24 -10.43 7.96
C VAL A 334 19.99 -9.46 7.05
N GLU A 335 20.03 -8.17 7.37
CA GLU A 335 20.76 -7.15 6.59
C GLU A 335 22.28 -7.44 6.55
N ARG A 336 22.85 -7.88 7.66
CA ARG A 336 24.26 -8.30 7.70
C ARG A 336 24.51 -9.49 6.77
N GLN A 337 23.65 -10.50 6.80
CA GLN A 337 23.73 -11.66 5.91
C GLN A 337 23.56 -11.24 4.43
N GLU A 338 22.62 -10.35 4.14
CA GLU A 338 22.38 -9.80 2.81
C GLU A 338 23.63 -9.11 2.27
N ALA A 339 24.28 -8.25 3.06
CA ALA A 339 25.50 -7.57 2.66
C ALA A 339 26.64 -8.55 2.31
N LEU A 340 26.77 -9.63 3.07
CA LEU A 340 27.76 -10.68 2.79
C LEU A 340 27.47 -11.42 1.47
N ILE A 341 26.20 -11.74 1.21
CA ILE A 341 25.80 -12.41 -0.02
C ILE A 341 25.97 -11.48 -1.22
N LEU A 342 25.60 -10.21 -1.13
CA LEU A 342 25.80 -9.24 -2.21
C LEU A 342 27.28 -9.09 -2.57
N ARG A 343 28.18 -9.06 -1.57
CA ARG A 343 29.64 -9.08 -1.81
C ARG A 343 30.09 -10.36 -2.52
N ALA A 344 29.57 -11.52 -2.11
CA ALA A 344 29.89 -12.79 -2.73
C ALA A 344 29.35 -12.88 -4.18
N MET A 345 28.16 -12.36 -4.42
CA MET A 345 27.57 -12.25 -5.76
C MET A 345 28.40 -11.34 -6.66
N GLU A 346 28.84 -10.19 -6.15
CA GLU A 346 29.67 -9.25 -6.90
C GLU A 346 31.03 -9.88 -7.27
N ARG A 347 31.70 -10.57 -6.34
CA ARG A 347 32.93 -11.30 -6.65
C ARG A 347 32.72 -12.36 -7.73
N SER A 348 31.64 -13.15 -7.64
CA SER A 348 31.32 -14.18 -8.63
C SER A 348 30.98 -13.58 -9.99
N ARG A 349 30.26 -12.44 -10.03
CA ARG A 349 29.92 -11.73 -11.25
C ARG A 349 31.16 -11.16 -11.94
N ARG A 350 32.07 -10.57 -11.15
CA ARG A 350 33.31 -9.99 -11.64
C ARG A 350 34.24 -11.05 -12.22
N ALA A 351 34.39 -12.18 -11.53
CA ALA A 351 35.21 -13.29 -12.00
C ALA A 351 34.74 -13.86 -13.36
N MET A 352 33.41 -13.91 -13.57
CA MET A 352 32.84 -14.42 -14.83
C MET A 352 32.80 -13.42 -15.96
N ASN A 353 33.00 -12.13 -15.68
CA ASN A 353 32.87 -11.05 -16.68
C ASN A 353 33.95 -9.96 -16.48
N PRO A 354 35.25 -10.31 -16.52
CA PRO A 354 36.32 -9.33 -16.26
C PRO A 354 36.27 -8.16 -17.25
N ASN A 355 35.95 -8.43 -18.52
CA ASN A 355 35.89 -7.42 -19.57
C ASN A 355 34.80 -6.34 -19.39
N ASN A 356 33.83 -6.58 -18.52
CA ASN A 356 32.76 -5.64 -18.23
C ASN A 356 33.14 -4.61 -17.16
N TYR A 357 34.34 -4.69 -16.59
CA TYR A 357 34.82 -3.81 -15.52
C TYR A 357 36.02 -2.96 -16.00
N ASN A 358 36.12 -1.76 -15.42
CA ASN A 358 37.31 -0.92 -15.53
C ASN A 358 38.39 -1.38 -14.54
N GLU A 359 39.62 -0.90 -14.67
CA GLU A 359 40.73 -1.19 -13.74
C GLU A 359 40.41 -0.81 -12.31
N ASN A 360 39.68 0.29 -12.09
CA ASN A 360 39.20 0.71 -10.76
C ASN A 360 38.04 -0.13 -10.21
N GLY A 361 37.67 -1.22 -10.89
CA GLY A 361 36.61 -2.15 -10.45
C GLY A 361 35.18 -1.65 -10.66
N THR A 362 34.95 -0.51 -11.30
CA THR A 362 33.63 -0.04 -11.68
C THR A 362 33.15 -0.71 -12.97
N VAL A 363 31.83 -0.84 -13.14
CA VAL A 363 31.25 -1.39 -14.37
C VAL A 363 31.38 -0.40 -15.51
N LYS A 364 31.93 -0.82 -16.65
CA LYS A 364 32.03 -0.01 -17.87
C LYS A 364 30.67 0.53 -18.30
N LYS A 365 30.58 1.70 -18.91
CA LYS A 365 29.35 2.25 -19.48
C LYS A 365 28.93 1.51 -20.74
N GLY A 366 27.64 1.55 -21.13
CA GLY A 366 27.11 0.96 -22.37
C GLY A 366 26.46 -0.42 -22.17
N HIS A 367 25.97 -1.01 -23.27
CA HIS A 367 25.34 -2.34 -23.27
C HIS A 367 26.37 -3.43 -22.98
N LYS A 368 25.98 -4.44 -22.19
CA LYS A 368 26.84 -5.55 -21.79
C LYS A 368 26.12 -6.87 -21.77
N GLN A 369 26.80 -7.92 -22.17
CA GLN A 369 26.38 -9.28 -21.89
C GLN A 369 26.95 -9.72 -20.56
N TRP A 370 26.11 -10.40 -19.75
CA TRP A 370 26.46 -10.89 -18.42
C TRP A 370 26.34 -12.40 -18.38
N ASN A 371 27.45 -13.07 -18.09
CA ASN A 371 27.47 -14.50 -17.81
C ASN A 371 27.42 -14.73 -16.31
N PHE A 372 26.55 -15.62 -15.88
CA PHE A 372 26.35 -15.92 -14.47
C PHE A 372 26.67 -17.38 -14.16
N SER A 373 27.59 -17.59 -13.24
CA SER A 373 27.94 -18.93 -12.75
C SER A 373 26.77 -19.59 -11.99
N LYS A 374 26.80 -20.92 -11.89
CA LYS A 374 25.86 -21.66 -11.01
C LYS A 374 25.93 -21.17 -9.57
N ARG A 375 27.13 -20.80 -9.08
CA ARG A 375 27.32 -20.21 -7.75
C ARG A 375 26.60 -18.86 -7.61
N TYR A 376 26.70 -17.96 -8.59
CA TYR A 376 25.97 -16.70 -8.62
C TYR A 376 24.47 -16.91 -8.55
N GLN A 377 23.94 -17.86 -9.31
CA GLN A 377 22.51 -18.17 -9.33
C GLN A 377 22.02 -18.68 -7.96
N LYS A 378 22.78 -19.57 -7.29
CA LYS A 378 22.47 -20.02 -5.92
C LYS A 378 22.50 -18.87 -4.92
N LEU A 379 23.50 -17.99 -5.00
CA LEU A 379 23.61 -16.80 -4.11
C LEU A 379 22.42 -15.84 -4.36
N ARG A 380 22.02 -15.65 -5.61
CA ARG A 380 20.85 -14.83 -5.97
C ARG A 380 19.56 -15.38 -5.37
N GLN A 381 19.36 -16.70 -5.41
CA GLN A 381 18.19 -17.34 -4.78
C GLN A 381 18.22 -17.12 -3.26
N ARG A 382 19.39 -17.28 -2.63
CA ARG A 382 19.55 -17.03 -1.18
C ARG A 382 19.30 -15.57 -0.82
N HIS A 383 19.77 -14.63 -1.62
CA HIS A 383 19.49 -13.20 -1.45
C HIS A 383 17.98 -12.90 -1.53
N GLN A 384 17.29 -13.45 -2.53
CA GLN A 384 15.83 -13.30 -2.66
C GLN A 384 15.09 -13.83 -1.44
N GLU A 385 15.53 -14.96 -0.88
CA GLU A 385 14.95 -15.53 0.34
C GLU A 385 15.20 -14.63 1.57
N LEU A 386 16.39 -14.06 1.72
CA LEU A 386 16.67 -13.11 2.80
C LEU A 386 15.82 -11.84 2.69
N CYS A 387 15.66 -11.28 1.49
CA CYS A 387 14.76 -10.14 1.26
C CYS A 387 13.31 -10.47 1.66
N ARG A 388 12.85 -11.69 1.34
CA ARG A 388 11.52 -12.15 1.74
C ARG A 388 11.39 -12.25 3.27
N ILE A 389 12.37 -12.86 3.94
CA ILE A 389 12.40 -12.98 5.41
C ILE A 389 12.43 -11.59 6.05
N ALA A 390 13.25 -10.68 5.54
CA ALA A 390 13.30 -9.31 6.05
C ALA A 390 11.95 -8.58 5.92
N ALA A 391 11.25 -8.77 4.80
CA ALA A 391 9.93 -8.19 4.60
C ALA A 391 8.87 -8.79 5.55
N GLU A 392 8.91 -10.11 5.79
CA GLU A 392 8.01 -10.78 6.73
C GLU A 392 8.27 -10.36 8.18
N ASN A 393 9.55 -10.27 8.58
CA ASN A 393 9.92 -9.82 9.93
C ASN A 393 9.48 -8.38 10.18
N ARG A 394 9.63 -7.48 9.18
CA ARG A 394 9.11 -6.11 9.27
C ARG A 394 7.59 -6.07 9.44
N ALA A 395 6.88 -6.83 8.61
CA ALA A 395 5.43 -6.90 8.70
C ALA A 395 4.96 -7.47 10.07
N LEU A 396 5.72 -8.41 10.65
CA LEU A 396 5.45 -8.94 11.98
C LEU A 396 5.68 -7.88 13.06
N ALA A 397 6.83 -7.19 13.04
CA ALA A 397 7.15 -6.14 14.00
C ALA A 397 6.11 -5.01 13.98
N ILE A 398 5.66 -4.59 12.77
CA ILE A 398 4.58 -3.59 12.64
C ILE A 398 3.28 -4.09 13.27
N ARG A 399 2.89 -5.35 13.03
CA ARG A 399 1.67 -5.91 13.62
C ARG A 399 1.75 -5.99 15.14
N GLU A 400 2.89 -6.35 15.68
CA GLU A 400 3.13 -6.38 17.13
C GLU A 400 2.97 -4.98 17.72
N GLN A 401 3.55 -3.96 17.06
CA GLN A 401 3.41 -2.56 17.45
C GLN A 401 1.96 -2.09 17.41
N VAL A 402 1.25 -2.37 16.30
CA VAL A 402 -0.17 -2.01 16.16
C VAL A 402 -1.02 -2.69 17.24
N ASN A 403 -0.78 -3.98 17.50
CA ASN A 403 -1.52 -4.70 18.54
C ASN A 403 -1.26 -4.14 19.93
N HIS A 404 -0.01 -3.72 20.21
CA HIS A 404 0.32 -3.07 21.48
C HIS A 404 -0.41 -1.74 21.62
N LEU A 405 -0.25 -0.82 20.68
CA LEU A 405 -0.95 0.47 20.72
C LEU A 405 -2.47 0.28 20.75
N ARG A 406 -3.00 -0.66 19.97
CA ARG A 406 -4.44 -0.96 19.93
C ARG A 406 -4.97 -1.53 21.25
N SER A 407 -4.11 -2.13 22.07
CA SER A 407 -4.50 -2.56 23.43
C SER A 407 -4.67 -1.41 24.40
N LEU A 408 -4.13 -0.23 24.09
CA LEU A 408 -4.22 0.97 24.91
C LEU A 408 -5.42 1.85 24.56
N GLY A 409 -5.95 1.76 23.33
CA GLY A 409 -7.11 2.56 22.93
C GLY A 409 -7.61 2.26 21.50
N ASP A 410 -8.65 2.95 21.08
CA ASP A 410 -9.33 2.77 19.80
C ASP A 410 -9.42 4.04 18.94
N CYS A 411 -9.00 5.17 19.45
CA CYS A 411 -8.94 6.43 18.72
C CYS A 411 -7.50 6.93 18.68
N PHE A 412 -6.91 6.97 17.48
CA PHE A 412 -5.53 7.41 17.29
C PHE A 412 -5.47 8.84 16.78
N ILE A 413 -4.63 9.65 17.41
CA ILE A 413 -4.41 11.04 17.07
C ILE A 413 -2.95 11.20 16.70
N THR A 414 -2.69 11.62 15.46
CA THR A 414 -1.34 11.73 14.92
C THR A 414 -1.16 13.03 14.15
N GLU A 415 0.09 13.53 14.07
CA GLU A 415 0.40 14.61 13.13
C GLU A 415 0.33 14.12 11.67
N PRO A 416 -0.18 14.94 10.73
CA PRO A 416 -0.14 14.65 9.31
C PRO A 416 1.31 14.71 8.83
N GLN A 417 1.96 13.57 8.75
CA GLN A 417 3.34 13.48 8.28
C GLN A 417 3.42 13.36 6.77
N ASN A 418 4.17 14.27 6.13
CA ASN A 418 4.49 14.13 4.73
C ASN A 418 5.78 13.32 4.55
N ALA A 419 5.67 11.99 4.61
CA ALA A 419 6.79 11.06 4.45
C ALA A 419 7.61 11.32 3.18
N LYS A 420 6.99 11.80 2.09
CA LYS A 420 7.71 12.18 0.85
C LYS A 420 8.60 13.41 1.04
N LYS A 421 8.21 14.37 1.90
CA LYS A 421 9.07 15.51 2.24
C LYS A 421 10.24 15.07 3.11
N LEU A 422 10.02 14.15 4.03
CA LEU A 422 11.06 13.59 4.88
C LEU A 422 12.09 12.74 4.12
N GLN A 423 11.68 12.12 3.02
CA GLN A 423 12.54 11.32 2.14
C GLN A 423 13.35 12.14 1.13
N LYS A 424 13.07 13.43 0.96
CA LYS A 424 13.85 14.26 0.02
C LYS A 424 15.27 14.39 0.54
N ARG A 425 16.23 13.88 -0.25
CA ARG A 425 17.65 14.11 0.00
C ARG A 425 17.90 15.60 0.06
N ALA A 426 18.55 16.08 1.13
CA ALA A 426 19.10 17.42 1.13
C ALA A 426 20.10 17.51 -0.02
N ASN A 427 19.94 18.50 -0.92
CA ASN A 427 20.97 18.80 -1.89
C ASN A 427 22.15 19.45 -1.12
N PRO A 428 23.37 18.90 -1.15
CA PRO A 428 24.53 19.51 -0.52
C PRO A 428 24.79 20.95 -0.97
N GLU A 429 24.47 21.26 -2.24
CA GLU A 429 24.64 22.59 -2.84
C GLU A 429 23.56 23.58 -2.42
N ASN A 430 22.45 23.12 -1.83
CA ASN A 430 21.37 23.98 -1.37
C ASN A 430 20.74 23.44 -0.09
N PRO A 431 21.45 23.62 1.05
CA PRO A 431 21.06 23.05 2.33
C PRO A 431 19.86 23.75 2.99
N VAL A 432 19.49 24.92 2.51
CA VAL A 432 18.37 25.70 3.05
C VAL A 432 17.13 25.63 2.15
N ASP A 433 15.96 25.79 2.73
CA ASP A 433 14.71 25.92 1.99
C ASP A 433 14.53 27.35 1.44
N LYS A 434 13.44 27.60 0.74
CA LYS A 434 13.11 28.91 0.17
C LYS A 434 12.99 30.04 1.22
N ASN A 435 12.83 29.68 2.49
CA ASN A 435 12.65 30.59 3.63
C ASN A 435 13.94 30.74 4.47
N GLY A 436 15.07 30.23 3.95
CA GLY A 436 16.36 30.31 4.65
C GLY A 436 16.53 29.35 5.82
N ARG A 437 15.60 28.41 6.03
CA ARG A 437 15.69 27.41 7.11
C ARG A 437 16.48 26.19 6.66
N MET A 438 17.37 25.71 7.51
CA MET A 438 18.10 24.46 7.28
C MET A 438 17.13 23.29 7.07
N LYS A 439 17.33 22.51 6.01
CA LYS A 439 16.53 21.32 5.76
C LYS A 439 16.76 20.29 6.88
N PRO A 440 15.71 19.63 7.40
CA PRO A 440 15.79 18.75 8.58
C PRO A 440 16.88 17.68 8.51
N VAL A 441 17.14 17.14 7.32
CA VAL A 441 18.18 16.12 7.08
C VAL A 441 19.58 16.66 7.36
N LEU A 442 19.83 17.95 7.11
CA LEU A 442 21.13 18.59 7.37
C LEU A 442 21.33 18.95 8.84
N MET A 443 20.29 19.32 9.55
CA MET A 443 20.39 19.56 11.00
C MET A 443 20.80 18.28 11.74
N LYS A 444 20.26 17.12 11.37
CA LYS A 444 20.69 15.81 11.92
C LYS A 444 22.13 15.46 11.52
N ILE A 445 22.60 15.87 10.36
CA ILE A 445 23.97 15.65 9.88
C ILE A 445 24.98 16.45 10.69
N VAL A 446 24.66 17.66 11.08
CA VAL A 446 25.56 18.57 11.82
C VAL A 446 25.67 18.15 13.30
N GLN A 447 24.65 17.59 13.90
CA GLN A 447 24.59 17.24 15.33
C GLN A 447 25.42 16.01 15.72
N HIS A 448 25.79 15.12 14.81
CA HIS A 448 26.50 13.87 15.14
C HIS A 448 27.99 13.83 14.79
N GLY A 449 28.71 14.92 14.94
CA GLY A 449 30.13 15.16 14.82
C GLY A 449 31.10 14.06 14.38
N LYS A 450 32.15 14.44 13.64
CA LYS A 450 33.41 13.78 13.27
C LYS A 450 33.46 12.88 12.04
N LYS A 451 32.40 12.39 11.45
CA LYS A 451 32.37 11.93 10.06
C LYS A 451 31.14 12.54 9.40
N PRO A 452 31.23 12.99 8.13
CA PRO A 452 30.05 13.50 7.47
C PRO A 452 29.01 12.38 7.51
N VAL A 453 28.01 12.59 8.37
CA VAL A 453 26.85 11.71 8.59
C VAL A 453 26.15 11.41 7.27
N SER A 454 26.46 12.20 6.21
CA SER A 454 26.09 11.87 4.84
C SER A 454 26.47 10.45 4.40
N VAL A 455 27.53 9.83 4.92
CA VAL A 455 27.93 8.46 4.57
C VAL A 455 27.21 7.44 5.47
N TYR A 456 27.00 7.76 6.74
CA TYR A 456 26.25 6.91 7.67
C TYR A 456 24.76 6.94 7.37
N MET A 457 24.21 8.13 7.14
CA MET A 457 22.81 8.32 6.71
C MET A 457 22.56 7.81 5.28
N ARG A 458 23.53 7.88 4.34
CA ARG A 458 23.39 7.22 3.05
C ARG A 458 23.32 5.71 3.14
N LYS A 459 23.97 5.09 4.11
CA LYS A 459 23.89 3.64 4.32
C LYS A 459 22.65 3.21 5.10
N HIS A 460 22.28 3.90 6.15
CA HIS A 460 21.14 3.54 6.99
C HIS A 460 19.82 4.18 6.52
N TYR A 461 19.86 5.40 6.06
CA TYR A 461 18.68 6.12 5.58
C TYR A 461 18.23 5.66 4.18
N ASN A 462 19.12 5.24 3.30
CA ASN A 462 18.74 4.64 2.01
C ASN A 462 18.15 3.25 2.13
N SER A 463 18.42 2.53 3.22
CA SER A 463 17.79 1.22 3.48
C SER A 463 16.55 1.31 4.35
N GLN A 464 16.41 2.34 5.18
CA GLN A 464 15.31 2.47 6.15
C GLN A 464 14.23 3.48 5.75
N GLN A 465 14.55 4.57 5.06
CA GLN A 465 13.56 5.60 4.70
C GLN A 465 12.44 5.16 3.75
N PRO A 466 12.68 4.36 2.68
CA PRO A 466 11.58 3.81 1.90
C PRO A 466 10.65 2.95 2.75
N HIS A 467 11.20 2.33 3.79
CA HIS A 467 10.46 1.45 4.68
C HIS A 467 9.61 2.20 5.70
N ILE A 468 10.08 3.34 6.21
CA ILE A 468 9.32 4.13 7.18
C ILE A 468 8.06 4.74 6.55
N SER A 469 8.13 5.25 5.32
CA SER A 469 6.94 5.79 4.65
C SER A 469 5.96 4.71 4.21
N GLU A 470 6.47 3.55 3.78
CA GLU A 470 5.65 2.38 3.53
C GLU A 470 5.09 1.81 4.82
N ASP A 471 5.88 1.82 5.88
CA ASP A 471 5.50 1.32 7.19
C ASP A 471 4.48 2.24 7.87
N PHE A 472 4.57 3.57 7.69
CA PHE A 472 3.53 4.50 8.13
C PHE A 472 2.19 4.28 7.41
N VAL A 473 2.22 4.11 6.09
CA VAL A 473 1.01 3.78 5.33
C VAL A 473 0.46 2.40 5.73
N LYS A 474 1.33 1.44 5.99
CA LYS A 474 0.94 0.10 6.48
C LYS A 474 0.42 0.15 7.90
N LEU A 475 1.00 0.98 8.76
CA LEU A 475 0.55 1.21 10.13
C LEU A 475 -0.86 1.82 10.13
N ASN A 476 -1.09 2.89 9.38
CA ASN A 476 -2.41 3.50 9.25
C ASN A 476 -3.43 2.52 8.66
N ARG A 477 -3.08 1.79 7.60
CA ARG A 477 -3.95 0.76 7.04
C ARG A 477 -4.25 -0.37 8.04
N ALA A 478 -3.26 -0.77 8.84
CA ALA A 478 -3.46 -1.78 9.88
C ALA A 478 -4.36 -1.28 11.02
N PHE A 479 -4.34 0.01 11.34
CA PHE A 479 -5.29 0.62 12.27
C PHE A 479 -6.71 0.64 11.68
N ASP A 480 -6.87 1.02 10.42
CA ASP A 480 -8.16 0.97 9.71
C ASP A 480 -8.71 -0.46 9.66
N GLU A 481 -7.86 -1.45 9.34
CA GLU A 481 -8.23 -2.88 9.31
C GLU A 481 -8.64 -3.41 10.69
N CYS A 482 -8.10 -2.85 11.78
CA CYS A 482 -8.49 -3.17 13.15
C CYS A 482 -9.75 -2.42 13.62
N GLY A 483 -10.33 -1.55 12.78
CA GLY A 483 -11.49 -0.73 13.11
C GLY A 483 -11.19 0.35 14.14
N ALA A 484 -9.95 0.82 14.22
CA ALA A 484 -9.57 1.97 15.03
C ALA A 484 -9.87 3.27 14.30
N ALA A 485 -10.42 4.26 14.98
CA ALA A 485 -10.55 5.60 14.43
C ALA A 485 -9.19 6.28 14.42
N VAL A 486 -8.72 6.73 13.24
CA VAL A 486 -7.47 7.49 13.10
C VAL A 486 -7.80 8.93 12.79
N HIS A 487 -7.44 9.82 13.69
CA HIS A 487 -7.57 11.26 13.50
C HIS A 487 -6.20 11.90 13.25
N THR A 488 -6.07 12.64 12.16
CA THR A 488 -4.88 13.44 11.87
C THR A 488 -5.14 14.89 12.32
N VAL A 489 -4.25 15.40 13.14
CA VAL A 489 -4.36 16.75 13.69
C VAL A 489 -3.36 17.68 13.01
N PHE A 490 -3.86 18.74 12.41
CA PHE A 490 -3.03 19.80 11.84
C PHE A 490 -2.71 20.80 12.96
N GLY A 491 -1.47 20.79 13.42
CA GLY A 491 -0.73 21.66 14.31
C GLY A 491 -1.33 22.98 14.82
N SER A 492 -2.56 23.03 15.28
CA SER A 492 -3.12 24.18 15.96
C SER A 492 -3.09 23.99 17.49
N ALA A 493 -2.96 25.09 18.21
CA ALA A 493 -3.01 25.12 19.68
C ALA A 493 -4.35 24.63 20.26
N GLU A 494 -5.35 24.49 19.44
CA GLU A 494 -6.73 24.13 19.80
C GLU A 494 -7.02 22.64 19.65
N CYS A 495 -5.99 21.82 19.51
CA CYS A 495 -6.19 20.38 19.43
C CYS A 495 -6.78 19.86 20.75
N ILE A 496 -7.94 19.22 20.65
CA ILE A 496 -8.71 18.65 21.76
C ILE A 496 -7.88 17.65 22.61
N LEU A 497 -6.76 17.16 22.05
CA LEU A 497 -5.77 16.33 22.75
C LEU A 497 -4.43 17.03 22.75
N CYS A 498 -4.36 18.08 23.52
CA CYS A 498 -3.11 18.75 23.88
C CYS A 498 -2.02 17.76 24.33
N ASP A 499 -2.38 16.59 24.85
CA ASP A 499 -1.46 15.58 25.36
C ASP A 499 -0.61 14.95 24.27
N ALA A 500 -1.17 14.61 23.12
CA ALA A 500 -0.38 14.11 22.00
C ALA A 500 0.65 15.14 21.52
N ARG A 501 0.24 16.40 21.38
CA ARG A 501 1.12 17.48 20.96
C ARG A 501 2.23 17.76 21.97
N ARG A 502 1.94 17.66 23.24
CA ARG A 502 2.91 17.82 24.32
C ARG A 502 3.93 16.70 24.36
N ILE A 503 3.53 15.49 24.08
CA ILE A 503 4.46 14.37 23.88
C ILE A 503 5.33 14.63 22.66
N PHE A 504 4.78 15.19 21.59
CA PHE A 504 5.58 15.62 20.44
C PHE A 504 6.64 16.67 20.82
N GLU A 505 6.28 17.62 21.64
CA GLU A 505 7.20 18.66 22.14
C GLU A 505 8.22 18.08 23.11
N VAL A 506 7.81 17.24 24.03
CA VAL A 506 8.70 16.54 24.98
C VAL A 506 9.66 15.61 24.25
N THR A 507 9.23 14.85 23.28
CA THR A 507 10.13 13.98 22.48
C THR A 507 11.06 14.77 21.56
N ARG A 508 10.71 15.97 21.15
CA ARG A 508 11.62 16.91 20.47
C ARG A 508 12.63 17.54 21.41
N HIS A 509 12.27 17.72 22.68
CA HIS A 509 13.04 18.46 23.69
C HIS A 509 13.42 17.59 24.89
N VAL A 510 13.65 16.31 24.68
CA VAL A 510 13.99 15.30 25.72
C VAL A 510 15.11 15.75 26.68
N LEU A 511 15.88 16.79 26.34
CA LEU A 511 16.97 17.31 27.18
C LEU A 511 16.59 18.48 28.09
N ALA A 512 15.41 19.08 27.91
CA ALA A 512 14.91 20.12 28.83
C ALA A 512 13.36 20.23 28.69
N PRO A 513 12.59 19.32 29.28
CA PRO A 513 11.15 19.42 29.28
C PRO A 513 10.73 20.67 30.09
N ASP A 514 9.92 21.53 29.51
CA ASP A 514 9.26 22.59 30.26
C ASP A 514 8.12 21.95 31.08
N PRO A 515 8.19 21.99 32.43
CA PRO A 515 7.19 21.38 33.27
C PRO A 515 5.77 21.92 33.06
N GLU A 516 5.66 23.19 32.61
CA GLU A 516 4.36 23.83 32.36
C GLU A 516 3.66 23.23 31.12
N CYS A 517 4.42 22.72 30.16
CA CYS A 517 3.85 22.02 29.00
C CYS A 517 3.20 20.68 29.35
N LEU A 518 3.48 20.12 30.50
CA LEU A 518 3.00 18.80 30.95
C LEU A 518 1.73 18.85 31.78
N VAL A 519 1.28 20.03 32.20
CA VAL A 519 0.29 20.19 33.29
C VAL A 519 -1.17 20.30 32.84
N THR A 520 -1.47 20.60 31.59
CA THR A 520 -2.85 20.99 31.25
C THR A 520 -3.73 19.91 30.65
N GLY A 521 -3.29 18.66 30.60
CA GLY A 521 -4.10 17.52 30.18
C GLY A 521 -4.85 16.79 31.28
N GLY A 522 -4.65 17.16 32.52
CA GLY A 522 -5.45 16.73 33.68
C GLY A 522 -5.21 15.31 34.20
N GLU A 523 -4.40 14.47 33.56
CA GLU A 523 -4.36 13.05 33.92
C GLU A 523 -2.97 12.46 34.21
N ILE A 524 -1.88 13.16 33.88
CA ILE A 524 -0.52 12.70 34.22
C ILE A 524 0.19 13.78 35.01
N ALA A 525 0.43 13.50 36.30
CA ALA A 525 1.15 14.43 37.16
C ALA A 525 2.59 14.66 36.65
N PRO A 526 3.13 15.90 36.75
CA PRO A 526 4.48 16.21 36.28
C PRO A 526 5.58 15.31 36.85
N GLU A 527 5.40 14.85 38.06
CA GLU A 527 6.31 13.94 38.78
C GLU A 527 6.44 12.58 38.07
N ARG A 528 5.39 12.08 37.45
CA ARG A 528 5.37 10.82 36.71
C ARG A 528 6.16 10.90 35.39
N TRP A 529 6.26 12.09 34.81
CA TRP A 529 7.08 12.33 33.63
C TRP A 529 8.57 12.27 33.90
N HIS A 530 8.99 12.77 35.09
CA HIS A 530 10.40 12.68 35.50
C HIS A 530 10.84 11.24 35.78
N GLU A 531 9.92 10.36 36.16
CA GLU A 531 10.20 8.94 36.33
C GLU A 531 10.28 8.18 35.00
N LEU A 532 9.52 8.61 33.99
CA LEU A 532 9.46 8.00 32.66
C LEU A 532 10.60 8.43 31.73
N ILE A 533 11.22 9.58 32.02
CA ILE A 533 12.32 10.16 31.24
C ILE A 533 13.69 9.75 31.81
N ARG A 534 13.77 9.29 33.05
CA ARG A 534 14.97 8.68 33.65
C ARG A 534 15.11 7.21 33.23
#